data_97552ba67d1bc9c20e5ca82ebd3259b1
#
_entry.id   97552ba67d1bc9c20e5ca82ebd3259b1
#
_cell.length_a   1.000
_cell.length_b   1.000
_cell.length_c   1.000
_cell.angle_alpha   90.00
_cell.angle_beta   90.00
_cell.angle_gamma   90.00
#
_symmetry.space_group_name_H-M   'P 1'
#
loop_
_entity.id
_entity.type
_entity.pdbx_description
1 polymer ?
#
loop_
_entity_poly.entity_id
_entity_poly.type
_entity_poly.pdbx_seq_one_letter_code
_entity_poly.pdbx_strand_id
1 'polypeptide(L)'
;MEMLYNDSKERQVRSVSNLGLNNLMKETYSALSSVFGEKLDEVWLYGSYARGDFDAESDIDIMALVDLPKEQLAMYRRKVSDLSSDLDLKYDVLLSIKLQDKDTFLRFSNTLPFFQNVMKEGKRVVQ
;
A
#
# COMPACT_ATOMS: atom_id res chain seq x y z
N MET A 1 2.23 4.36 -29.20
CA MET A 1 3.02 3.79 -28.71
C MET A 1 3.39 3.84 -28.17
N GLU A 2 2.82 4.22 -28.05
CA GLU A 2 3.49 3.87 -27.37
C GLU A 2 4.09 4.05 -26.81
N MET A 3 3.70 4.57 -26.79
CA MET A 3 4.53 4.45 -25.94
C MET A 3 5.32 4.87 -25.71
N LEU A 4 5.07 5.56 -25.85
CA LEU A 4 6.13 5.62 -25.27
C LEU A 4 6.83 6.36 -25.02
N TYR A 5 6.86 7.05 -25.00
CA TYR A 5 7.94 7.25 -24.33
C TYR A 5 8.65 7.52 -24.19
N ASN A 6 8.52 8.15 -24.54
CA ASN A 6 9.49 8.04 -24.18
C ASN A 6 10.16 8.08 -23.83
N ASP A 7 10.09 8.15 -24.06
CA ASP A 7 10.79 7.75 -23.50
C ASP A 7 11.48 8.03 -22.89
N SER A 8 11.63 8.21 -23.24
CA SER A 8 12.24 8.15 -22.45
C SER A 8 12.23 8.74 -21.40
N LYS A 9 11.76 9.24 -20.96
CA LYS A 9 11.53 9.48 -19.88
C LYS A 9 10.45 9.20 -19.40
N GLU A 10 9.59 8.82 -19.92
CA GLU A 10 8.65 8.30 -19.50
C GLU A 10 8.59 7.07 -19.44
N ARG A 11 9.12 6.42 -19.95
CA ARG A 11 9.20 5.20 -19.86
C ARG A 11 9.86 4.82 -18.84
N GLN A 12 10.43 5.40 -18.47
CA GLN A 12 11.11 5.13 -17.55
C GLN A 12 10.51 5.23 -16.32
N VAL A 13 9.52 5.76 -16.31
CA VAL A 13 8.76 5.59 -15.17
C VAL A 13 8.40 4.17 -15.22
N ARG A 14 8.92 3.42 -14.37
CA ARG A 14 8.53 2.18 -14.14
C ARG A 14 7.19 2.29 -13.72
N SER A 15 6.38 2.68 -14.43
CA SER A 15 5.15 2.97 -13.95
C SER A 15 4.32 1.78 -14.05
N VAL A 16 3.67 1.54 -13.02
CA VAL A 16 2.58 0.63 -13.01
C VAL A 16 1.44 1.35 -13.67
N SER A 17 0.89 0.80 -14.73
CA SER A 17 -0.28 1.37 -15.38
C SER A 17 -1.45 1.36 -14.40
N ASN A 18 -2.52 2.08 -14.72
CA ASN A 18 -3.72 2.07 -13.87
C ASN A 18 -4.27 0.66 -13.70
N LEU A 19 -4.27 -0.14 -14.77
CA LEU A 19 -4.72 -1.53 -14.68
C LEU A 19 -3.76 -2.35 -13.81
N GLY A 20 -2.46 -2.15 -13.99
CA GLY A 20 -1.46 -2.84 -13.18
C GLY A 20 -1.57 -2.47 -11.72
N LEU A 21 -1.79 -1.21 -11.41
CA LEU A 21 -1.97 -0.77 -10.04
C LEU A 21 -3.23 -1.38 -9.42
N ASN A 22 -4.32 -1.43 -10.16
CA ASN A 22 -5.56 -2.05 -9.66
C ASN A 22 -5.35 -3.53 -9.37
N ASN A 23 -4.66 -4.23 -10.25
CA ASN A 23 -4.37 -5.66 -10.05
C ASN A 23 -3.46 -5.87 -8.85
N LEU A 24 -2.44 -5.03 -8.70
CA LEU A 24 -1.55 -5.08 -7.54
C LEU A 24 -2.32 -4.84 -6.24
N MET A 25 -3.22 -3.87 -6.24
CA MET A 25 -4.01 -3.58 -5.04
C MET A 25 -4.91 -4.74 -4.67
N LYS A 26 -5.51 -5.40 -5.65
CA LYS A 26 -6.34 -6.57 -5.40
C LYS A 26 -5.53 -7.71 -4.81
N GLU A 27 -4.35 -7.96 -5.36
CA GLU A 27 -3.49 -9.03 -4.85
C GLU A 27 -2.95 -8.69 -3.47
N THR A 28 -2.62 -7.43 -3.23
CA THR A 28 -2.15 -6.99 -1.92
C THR A 28 -3.24 -7.19 -0.87
N TYR A 29 -4.46 -6.79 -1.19
CA TYR A 29 -5.60 -6.97 -0.28
C TYR A 29 -5.82 -8.45 0.00
N SER A 30 -5.82 -9.27 -1.03
CA SER A 30 -6.03 -10.70 -0.90
C SER A 30 -4.94 -11.36 -0.05
N ALA A 31 -3.68 -10.97 -0.26
CA ALA A 31 -2.57 -11.50 0.50
C ALA A 31 -2.67 -11.10 1.98
N LEU A 32 -3.00 -9.85 2.25
CA LEU A 32 -3.18 -9.37 3.63
C LEU A 32 -4.36 -10.07 4.30
N SER A 33 -5.44 -10.30 3.55
CA SER A 33 -6.60 -11.03 4.07
C SER A 33 -6.23 -12.47 4.43
N SER A 34 -5.34 -13.09 3.66
CA SER A 34 -4.87 -14.44 3.97
C SER A 34 -4.10 -14.49 5.28
N VAL A 35 -3.40 -13.39 5.61
CA VAL A 35 -2.61 -13.32 6.83
C VAL A 35 -3.48 -13.01 8.04
N PHE A 36 -4.35 -12.02 7.92
CA PHE A 36 -5.09 -11.47 9.07
C PHE A 36 -6.55 -11.90 9.16
N GLY A 37 -7.12 -12.40 8.08
CA GLY A 37 -8.52 -12.83 8.09
C GLY A 37 -9.45 -11.70 8.49
N GLU A 38 -10.34 -11.99 9.41
CA GLU A 38 -11.33 -11.03 9.89
C GLU A 38 -10.72 -9.86 10.63
N LYS A 39 -9.45 -9.98 11.03
CA LYS A 39 -8.79 -8.90 11.75
C LYS A 39 -8.30 -7.80 10.83
N LEU A 40 -8.27 -8.04 9.52
CA LEU A 40 -7.94 -6.98 8.58
C LEU A 40 -9.15 -6.06 8.48
N ASP A 41 -8.97 -4.81 8.92
CA ASP A 41 -10.07 -3.84 8.94
C ASP A 41 -10.15 -3.04 7.66
N GLU A 42 -9.08 -2.37 7.32
CA GLU A 42 -9.02 -1.54 6.11
C GLU A 42 -7.62 -1.56 5.54
N VAL A 43 -7.53 -1.34 4.23
CA VAL A 43 -6.26 -1.18 3.53
C VAL A 43 -6.33 0.13 2.76
N TRP A 44 -5.31 0.96 2.91
CA TRP A 44 -5.25 2.27 2.27
C TRP A 44 -4.00 2.39 1.41
N LEU A 45 -4.20 2.92 0.21
CA LEU A 45 -3.10 3.38 -0.63
C LEU A 45 -2.91 4.85 -0.31
N TYR A 46 -1.70 5.26 0.05
CA TYR A 46 -1.44 6.66 0.37
C TYR A 46 -0.13 7.10 -0.28
N GLY A 47 0.31 8.30 0.00
CA GLY A 47 1.54 8.82 -0.56
C GLY A 47 1.41 9.20 -2.01
N SER A 48 2.55 9.21 -2.72
CA SER A 48 2.59 9.76 -4.08
C SER A 48 1.72 9.03 -5.08
N TYR A 49 1.58 7.71 -4.95
CA TYR A 49 0.72 6.97 -5.87
C TYR A 49 -0.77 7.30 -5.67
N ALA A 50 -1.17 7.62 -4.44
CA ALA A 50 -2.54 8.03 -4.19
C ALA A 50 -2.80 9.44 -4.70
N ARG A 51 -1.79 10.33 -4.56
CA ARG A 51 -1.92 11.72 -5.01
C ARG A 51 -1.75 11.87 -6.52
N GLY A 52 -1.07 10.91 -7.17
CA GLY A 52 -0.81 10.98 -8.60
C GLY A 52 0.47 11.71 -8.97
N ASP A 53 1.29 12.08 -7.99
CA ASP A 53 2.54 12.80 -8.26
C ASP A 53 3.78 11.91 -8.09
N PHE A 54 3.61 10.62 -8.31
CA PHE A 54 4.70 9.66 -8.20
C PHE A 54 5.66 9.75 -9.39
N ASP A 55 6.87 9.26 -9.18
CA ASP A 55 7.88 9.15 -10.24
C ASP A 55 8.50 7.74 -10.19
N ALA A 56 9.55 7.54 -11.00
CA ALA A 56 10.18 6.22 -11.12
C ALA A 56 10.80 5.70 -9.82
N GLU A 57 11.07 6.60 -8.89
CA GLU A 57 11.68 6.22 -7.63
C GLU A 57 10.70 6.12 -6.48
N SER A 58 9.44 6.38 -6.74
CA SER A 58 8.43 6.38 -5.68
C SER A 58 8.07 4.96 -5.26
N ASP A 59 7.92 4.77 -3.95
CA ASP A 59 7.40 3.53 -3.41
C ASP A 59 5.89 3.58 -3.50
N ILE A 60 5.27 2.43 -3.50
CA ILE A 60 3.82 2.33 -3.40
C ILE A 60 3.49 2.12 -1.92
N ASP A 61 2.94 3.14 -1.29
CA ASP A 61 2.70 3.15 0.15
C ASP A 61 1.34 2.60 0.51
N ILE A 62 1.34 1.56 1.32
CA ILE A 62 0.11 0.89 1.77
C ILE A 62 0.07 0.90 3.30
N MET A 63 -1.09 1.23 3.86
CA MET A 63 -1.32 1.06 5.28
C MET A 63 -2.39 0.01 5.48
N ALA A 64 -2.07 -1.03 6.24
CA ALA A 64 -3.03 -2.06 6.60
C ALA A 64 -3.48 -1.84 8.03
N LEU A 65 -4.75 -1.58 8.21
CA LEU A 65 -5.34 -1.33 9.52
C LEU A 65 -5.84 -2.66 10.05
N VAL A 66 -5.27 -3.09 11.15
CA VAL A 66 -5.52 -4.44 11.69
C VAL A 66 -6.07 -4.35 13.11
N ASP A 67 -7.14 -5.09 13.37
CA ASP A 67 -7.79 -5.10 14.67
C ASP A 67 -7.13 -6.12 15.60
N LEU A 68 -5.86 -5.88 15.89
CA LEU A 68 -5.06 -6.67 16.82
C LEU A 68 -4.25 -5.71 17.67
N PRO A 69 -3.89 -6.11 18.89
CA PRO A 69 -3.03 -5.29 19.73
C PRO A 69 -1.70 -5.02 19.02
N LYS A 70 -1.19 -3.82 19.21
CA LYS A 70 0.06 -3.39 18.61
C LYS A 70 1.20 -4.39 18.83
N GLU A 71 1.25 -4.98 20.03
CA GLU A 71 2.29 -5.94 20.37
C GLU A 71 2.23 -7.20 19.51
N GLN A 72 1.03 -7.57 19.11
CA GLN A 72 0.85 -8.77 18.28
C GLN A 72 1.21 -8.51 16.82
N LEU A 73 1.11 -7.28 16.36
CA LEU A 73 1.45 -6.96 14.98
C LEU A 73 2.92 -7.24 14.66
N ALA A 74 3.78 -7.09 15.66
CA ALA A 74 5.21 -7.36 15.46
C ALA A 74 5.47 -8.80 15.01
N MET A 75 4.60 -9.72 15.42
CA MET A 75 4.73 -11.14 15.08
C MET A 75 4.44 -11.40 13.61
N TYR A 76 3.76 -10.49 12.94
CA TYR A 76 3.38 -10.65 11.54
C TYR A 76 4.30 -9.93 10.57
N ARG A 77 5.24 -9.13 11.07
CA ARG A 77 6.06 -8.30 10.20
C ARG A 77 6.85 -9.10 9.19
N ARG A 78 7.41 -10.24 9.60
CA ARG A 78 8.18 -11.08 8.72
C ARG A 78 7.31 -11.62 7.60
N LYS A 79 6.14 -12.11 7.95
CA LYS A 79 5.21 -12.68 6.97
C LYS A 79 4.75 -11.63 5.98
N VAL A 80 4.46 -10.43 6.45
CA VAL A 80 4.05 -9.33 5.58
C VAL A 80 5.20 -8.87 4.70
N SER A 81 6.41 -8.84 5.24
CA SER A 81 7.59 -8.50 4.44
C SER A 81 7.81 -9.51 3.32
N ASP A 82 7.60 -10.80 3.60
CA ASP A 82 7.77 -11.83 2.59
C ASP A 82 6.74 -11.68 1.47
N LEU A 83 5.48 -11.46 1.81
CA LEU A 83 4.46 -11.29 0.77
C LEU A 83 4.70 -10.00 -0.02
N SER A 84 5.19 -8.97 0.63
CA SER A 84 5.52 -7.72 -0.05
C SER A 84 6.63 -7.94 -1.07
N SER A 85 7.67 -8.70 -0.69
CA SER A 85 8.78 -9.01 -1.58
C SER A 85 8.32 -9.81 -2.81
N ASP A 86 7.40 -10.76 -2.61
CA ASP A 86 6.86 -11.53 -3.71
C ASP A 86 6.13 -10.63 -4.72
N LEU A 87 5.34 -9.69 -4.21
CA LEU A 87 4.61 -8.75 -5.06
C LEU A 87 5.56 -7.77 -5.74
N ASP A 88 6.62 -7.33 -5.04
CA ASP A 88 7.65 -6.48 -5.63
C ASP A 88 8.25 -7.12 -6.86
N LEU A 89 8.58 -8.41 -6.76
CA LEU A 89 9.16 -9.13 -7.88
C LEU A 89 8.17 -9.31 -9.02
N LYS A 90 6.94 -9.63 -8.67
CA LYS A 90 5.92 -9.89 -9.67
C LYS A 90 5.56 -8.67 -10.50
N TYR A 91 5.49 -7.51 -9.84
CA TYR A 91 5.04 -6.27 -10.48
C TYR A 91 6.18 -5.30 -10.79
N ASP A 92 7.40 -5.64 -10.44
CA ASP A 92 8.57 -4.78 -10.64
C ASP A 92 8.35 -3.41 -10.01
N VAL A 93 8.00 -3.42 -8.73
CA VAL A 93 7.73 -2.21 -7.95
C VAL A 93 8.37 -2.35 -6.59
N LEU A 94 8.27 -1.32 -5.78
CA LEU A 94 8.68 -1.37 -4.39
C LEU A 94 7.47 -1.01 -3.54
N LEU A 95 6.94 -2.02 -2.86
CA LEU A 95 5.76 -1.89 -2.04
C LEU A 95 6.18 -1.66 -0.59
N SER A 96 5.64 -0.64 0.03
CA SER A 96 5.93 -0.35 1.43
C SER A 96 4.64 -0.52 2.21
N ILE A 97 4.54 -1.62 2.96
CA ILE A 97 3.33 -1.93 3.73
C ILE A 97 3.56 -1.60 5.20
N LYS A 98 2.79 -0.65 5.71
CA LYS A 98 2.82 -0.29 7.11
C LYS A 98 1.65 -0.95 7.81
N LEU A 99 1.94 -1.75 8.82
CA LEU A 99 0.90 -2.34 9.66
C LEU A 99 0.56 -1.35 10.77
N GLN A 100 -0.71 -1.08 10.94
CA GLN A 100 -1.18 -0.14 11.96
C GLN A 100 -2.30 -0.77 12.75
N ASP A 101 -2.19 -0.75 14.07
CA ASP A 101 -3.27 -1.26 14.90
C ASP A 101 -4.46 -0.30 14.87
N LYS A 102 -5.63 -0.88 14.80
CA LYS A 102 -6.88 -0.12 14.68
C LYS A 102 -7.10 0.81 15.88
N ASP A 103 -6.77 0.34 17.08
CA ASP A 103 -7.00 1.14 18.28
C ASP A 103 -6.24 2.45 18.27
N THR A 104 -4.96 2.42 17.93
CA THR A 104 -4.15 3.63 17.82
C THR A 104 -4.68 4.55 16.73
N PHE A 105 -5.06 3.97 15.59
CA PHE A 105 -5.58 4.77 14.49
C PHE A 105 -6.85 5.52 14.93
N LEU A 106 -7.80 4.82 15.56
CA LEU A 106 -9.04 5.45 16.01
C LEU A 106 -8.79 6.51 17.07
N ARG A 107 -7.82 6.27 17.94
CA ARG A 107 -7.53 7.19 19.03
C ARG A 107 -6.91 8.49 18.54
N PHE A 108 -6.06 8.41 17.52
CA PHE A 108 -5.27 9.56 17.06
C PHE A 108 -5.61 10.04 15.65
N SER A 109 -6.67 9.53 15.05
CA SER A 109 -7.00 9.87 13.65
C SER A 109 -7.27 11.35 13.45
N ASN A 110 -7.73 12.04 14.48
CA ASN A 110 -8.04 13.46 14.38
C ASN A 110 -6.90 14.37 14.83
N THR A 111 -5.80 13.82 15.31
CA THR A 111 -4.73 14.61 15.87
C THR A 111 -3.37 14.40 15.23
N LEU A 112 -3.05 13.19 14.78
CA LEU A 112 -1.75 12.93 14.18
C LEU A 112 -1.78 13.25 12.70
N PRO A 113 -0.86 14.12 12.24
CA PRO A 113 -0.82 14.53 10.84
C PRO A 113 -0.73 13.37 9.85
N PHE A 114 0.01 12.33 10.20
CA PHE A 114 0.15 11.18 9.32
C PHE A 114 -1.21 10.54 9.02
N PHE A 115 -2.00 10.29 10.07
CA PHE A 115 -3.32 9.68 9.89
C PHE A 115 -4.27 10.61 9.15
N GLN A 116 -4.20 11.91 9.46
CA GLN A 116 -5.03 12.88 8.76
C GLN A 116 -4.71 12.91 7.28
N ASN A 117 -3.42 12.83 6.93
CA ASN A 117 -3.00 12.83 5.53
C ASN A 117 -3.45 11.56 4.81
N VAL A 118 -3.36 10.41 5.46
CA VAL A 118 -3.83 9.16 4.87
C VAL A 118 -5.32 9.26 4.57
N MET A 119 -6.10 9.75 5.51
CA MET A 119 -7.55 9.85 5.33
C MET A 119 -7.94 10.88 4.27
N LYS A 120 -7.16 11.97 4.18
CA LYS A 120 -7.47 13.05 3.26
C LYS A 120 -7.05 12.75 1.83
N GLU A 121 -5.87 12.19 1.66
CA GLU A 121 -5.28 11.98 0.34
C GLU A 121 -5.32 10.54 -0.13
N GLY A 122 -5.50 9.62 0.79
CA GLY A 122 -5.42 8.21 0.47
C GLY A 122 -6.67 7.67 -0.19
N LYS A 123 -6.55 6.45 -0.70
CA LYS A 123 -7.65 5.74 -1.33
C LYS A 123 -7.81 4.41 -0.64
N ARG A 124 -9.03 4.09 -0.25
CA ARG A 124 -9.28 2.80 0.37
C ARG A 124 -9.28 1.71 -0.68
N VAL A 125 -8.55 0.65 -0.38
CA VAL A 125 -8.48 -0.50 -1.28
C VAL A 125 -9.56 -1.47 -0.85
N VAL A 126 -10.42 -1.84 -1.79
CA VAL A 126 -11.49 -2.79 -1.52
C VAL A 126 -11.40 -3.94 -2.49
N GLN A 127 -11.94 -5.06 -2.10
CA GLN A 127 -11.87 -6.26 -2.91
C GLN A 127 -12.99 -6.35 -3.94
#